data_2a3f537b9bfc2c0756c23fbec10458e4
#
_entry.id   2a3f537b9bfc2c0756c23fbec10458e4
#
_cell.length_a   1.000
_cell.length_b   1.000
_cell.length_c   1.000
_cell.angle_alpha   90.00
_cell.angle_beta   90.00
_cell.angle_gamma   90.00
#
_symmetry.space_group_name_H-M   'P 1'
#
loop_
_entity.id
_entity.type
_entity.pdbx_description
1 polymer ?
#
loop_
_entity_poly.entity_id
_entity_poly.type
_entity_poly.pdbx_seq_one_letter_code
_entity_poly.pdbx_strand_id
1 'polypeptide(L)'
;MQALGSGSLYDDKGHVITNNHVVAPADTPSGEIAVTMKNGETTKAEIVGRDPSTDIAIIKLDQVPDDVKPLPVGDSKEMKVGDPVMALGNPLGLADSVTTGIVSATDRPVSTENIGKDATSKEKEMTITNAIQTDAAINPGNSGGPLVDGDGNFIGVNSAAASLSQTGEGGQSGSIGIGFAIPSSQAVMIADQLISSGKALHPFLGIVLTDGQINSGGTTRGSAKVQSVESGSPAAKAGFKDGDDIVSVAGTKVNNAIALRALVRAQPANTPVDFTVVRGGQEQSLKATLVLK
;
A
#
# COMPACT_ATOMS: atom_id res chain seq x y z
N MET A 1 -20.39 -13.87 6.97
CA MET A 1 -20.31 -12.80 5.94
C MET A 1 -19.32 -13.30 4.91
N GLN A 2 -19.67 -13.34 3.64
CA GLN A 2 -18.76 -13.81 2.58
C GLN A 2 -18.05 -12.58 2.01
N ALA A 3 -16.71 -12.58 2.04
CA ALA A 3 -15.90 -11.60 1.35
C ALA A 3 -15.41 -12.21 0.03
N LEU A 4 -15.35 -11.39 -1.02
CA LEU A 4 -14.83 -11.78 -2.33
C LEU A 4 -13.63 -10.89 -2.68
N GLY A 5 -12.61 -11.49 -3.27
CA GLY A 5 -11.43 -10.79 -3.74
C GLY A 5 -10.58 -11.69 -4.63
N SER A 6 -9.45 -11.17 -5.02
CA SER A 6 -8.47 -11.83 -5.87
C SER A 6 -7.13 -11.98 -5.15
N GLY A 7 -6.21 -12.71 -5.74
CA GLY A 7 -4.83 -12.83 -5.28
C GLY A 7 -3.91 -13.20 -6.42
N SER A 8 -2.60 -13.13 -6.16
CA SER A 8 -1.57 -13.57 -7.08
C SER A 8 -0.66 -14.58 -6.39
N LEU A 9 -0.35 -15.69 -7.06
CA LEU A 9 0.63 -16.64 -6.54
C LEU A 9 1.98 -15.91 -6.41
N TYR A 10 2.56 -15.95 -5.21
CA TYR A 10 3.77 -15.20 -4.88
C TYR A 10 5.03 -16.03 -5.10
N ASP A 11 4.96 -17.32 -4.78
CA ASP A 11 6.09 -18.24 -4.92
C ASP A 11 5.63 -19.67 -5.25
N ASP A 12 6.58 -20.54 -5.63
CA ASP A 12 6.33 -21.94 -5.96
C ASP A 12 5.93 -22.79 -4.73
N LYS A 13 5.98 -22.20 -3.53
CA LYS A 13 5.57 -22.89 -2.29
C LYS A 13 4.08 -22.74 -2.01
N GLY A 14 3.35 -21.96 -2.84
CA GLY A 14 1.92 -21.74 -2.72
C GLY A 14 1.54 -20.57 -1.81
N HIS A 15 2.44 -19.64 -1.55
CA HIS A 15 2.06 -18.38 -0.94
C HIS A 15 1.33 -17.52 -1.98
N VAL A 16 0.23 -16.93 -1.57
CA VAL A 16 -0.55 -16.00 -2.39
C VAL A 16 -0.58 -14.65 -1.71
N ILE A 17 -0.22 -13.61 -2.45
CA ILE A 17 -0.35 -12.23 -2.01
C ILE A 17 -1.75 -11.72 -2.35
N THR A 18 -2.38 -11.03 -1.40
CA THR A 18 -3.71 -10.43 -1.54
C THR A 18 -3.84 -9.22 -0.61
N ASN A 19 -5.01 -8.58 -0.58
CA ASN A 19 -5.29 -7.52 0.38
C ASN A 19 -5.69 -8.07 1.76
N ASN A 20 -5.30 -7.34 2.80
CA ASN A 20 -5.73 -7.63 4.17
C ASN A 20 -7.25 -7.59 4.31
N HIS A 21 -7.93 -6.57 3.75
CA HIS A 21 -9.39 -6.44 3.88
C HIS A 21 -10.17 -7.59 3.23
N VAL A 22 -9.58 -8.31 2.26
CA VAL A 22 -10.16 -9.49 1.61
C VAL A 22 -10.19 -10.68 2.57
N VAL A 23 -9.12 -10.93 3.32
CA VAL A 23 -8.98 -12.10 4.18
C VAL A 23 -9.29 -11.85 5.65
N ALA A 24 -9.27 -10.60 6.09
CA ALA A 24 -9.55 -10.23 7.48
C ALA A 24 -10.89 -10.79 8.03
N PRO A 25 -11.99 -10.87 7.26
CA PRO A 25 -13.23 -11.48 7.74
C PRO A 25 -13.12 -12.97 8.04
N ALA A 26 -12.15 -13.68 7.46
CA ALA A 26 -11.87 -15.10 7.71
C ALA A 26 -10.88 -15.33 8.87
N ASP A 27 -10.27 -14.29 9.43
CA ASP A 27 -9.36 -14.39 10.58
C ASP A 27 -10.16 -14.58 11.88
N THR A 28 -10.84 -15.72 11.97
CA THR A 28 -11.66 -16.15 13.10
C THR A 28 -11.52 -17.65 13.26
N PRO A 29 -11.78 -18.24 14.46
CA PRO A 29 -11.67 -19.69 14.69
C PRO A 29 -12.50 -20.56 13.74
N SER A 30 -13.57 -20.03 13.14
CA SER A 30 -14.44 -20.70 12.18
C SER A 30 -14.34 -20.15 10.76
N GLY A 31 -13.37 -19.28 10.51
CA GLY A 31 -13.18 -18.69 9.18
C GLY A 31 -12.53 -19.70 8.24
N GLU A 32 -13.00 -19.72 7.01
CA GLU A 32 -12.42 -20.54 5.94
C GLU A 32 -12.12 -19.65 4.73
N ILE A 33 -11.00 -19.93 4.08
CA ILE A 33 -10.60 -19.30 2.82
C ILE A 33 -10.58 -20.39 1.75
N ALA A 34 -11.32 -20.17 0.67
CA ALA A 34 -11.30 -21.00 -0.52
C ALA A 34 -10.72 -20.18 -1.68
N VAL A 35 -9.75 -20.72 -2.37
CA VAL A 35 -9.11 -20.10 -3.52
C VAL A 35 -9.42 -20.91 -4.77
N THR A 36 -10.10 -20.27 -5.73
CA THR A 36 -10.36 -20.88 -7.04
C THR A 36 -9.32 -20.39 -8.03
N MET A 37 -8.62 -21.32 -8.65
CA MET A 37 -7.59 -21.06 -9.64
C MET A 37 -8.18 -20.87 -11.04
N LYS A 38 -7.34 -20.42 -11.97
CA LYS A 38 -7.73 -20.21 -13.38
C LYS A 38 -8.27 -21.48 -14.06
N ASN A 39 -7.74 -22.65 -13.70
CA ASN A 39 -8.21 -23.94 -14.22
C ASN A 39 -9.57 -24.40 -13.63
N GLY A 40 -10.16 -23.60 -12.72
CA GLY A 40 -11.41 -23.90 -12.02
C GLY A 40 -11.29 -24.77 -10.78
N GLU A 41 -10.08 -25.24 -10.47
CA GLU A 41 -9.83 -26.01 -9.23
C GLU A 41 -9.90 -25.07 -8.02
N THR A 42 -10.48 -25.59 -6.94
CA THR A 42 -10.59 -24.87 -5.66
C THR A 42 -9.82 -25.58 -4.59
N THR A 43 -8.96 -24.87 -3.90
CA THR A 43 -8.21 -25.36 -2.74
C THR A 43 -8.49 -24.50 -1.52
N LYS A 44 -8.26 -25.06 -0.32
CA LYS A 44 -8.27 -24.28 0.91
C LYS A 44 -6.96 -23.51 1.07
N ALA A 45 -7.02 -22.45 1.88
CA ALA A 45 -5.85 -21.68 2.23
C ALA A 45 -5.92 -21.24 3.69
N GLU A 46 -4.74 -21.03 4.29
CA GLU A 46 -4.57 -20.51 5.64
C GLU A 46 -3.88 -19.14 5.60
N ILE A 47 -4.18 -18.29 6.57
CA ILE A 47 -3.54 -16.99 6.71
C ILE A 47 -2.14 -17.20 7.30
N VAL A 48 -1.10 -16.80 6.56
CA VAL A 48 0.29 -16.80 7.02
C VAL A 48 0.56 -15.55 7.86
N GLY A 49 0.06 -14.41 7.41
CA GLY A 49 0.18 -13.15 8.10
C GLY A 49 -0.57 -12.04 7.39
N ARG A 50 -0.86 -10.98 8.15
CA ARG A 50 -1.62 -9.81 7.67
C ARG A 50 -0.97 -8.52 8.15
N ASP A 51 -1.02 -7.52 7.30
CA ASP A 51 -0.63 -6.14 7.63
C ASP A 51 -1.77 -5.16 7.32
N PRO A 52 -2.61 -4.85 8.31
CA PRO A 52 -3.71 -3.90 8.14
C PRO A 52 -3.23 -2.50 7.74
N SER A 53 -2.01 -2.12 8.12
CA SER A 53 -1.50 -0.76 7.91
C SER A 53 -1.08 -0.47 6.47
N THR A 54 -0.79 -1.50 5.67
CA THR A 54 -0.52 -1.42 4.22
C THR A 54 -1.57 -2.12 3.37
N ASP A 55 -2.54 -2.80 4.00
CA ASP A 55 -3.58 -3.60 3.33
C ASP A 55 -3.01 -4.79 2.54
N ILE A 56 -1.91 -5.39 3.00
CA ILE A 56 -1.32 -6.61 2.43
C ILE A 56 -1.57 -7.81 3.35
N ALA A 57 -1.83 -8.96 2.74
CA ALA A 57 -1.88 -10.24 3.43
C ALA A 57 -1.22 -11.34 2.59
N ILE A 58 -0.72 -12.35 3.27
CA ILE A 58 -0.23 -13.59 2.67
C ILE A 58 -1.10 -14.74 3.18
N ILE A 59 -1.58 -15.54 2.25
CA ILE A 59 -2.23 -16.82 2.52
C ILE A 59 -1.40 -17.94 1.91
N LYS A 60 -1.56 -19.13 2.46
CA LYS A 60 -0.87 -20.35 2.01
C LYS A 60 -1.89 -21.33 1.50
N LEU A 61 -1.75 -21.76 0.25
CA LEU A 61 -2.59 -22.80 -0.36
C LEU A 61 -2.23 -24.18 0.20
N ASP A 62 -3.24 -25.01 0.44
CA ASP A 62 -3.04 -26.40 0.82
C ASP A 62 -2.45 -27.21 -0.36
N GLN A 63 -2.87 -26.89 -1.57
CA GLN A 63 -2.41 -27.52 -2.80
C GLN A 63 -2.14 -26.46 -3.88
N VAL A 64 -1.03 -26.59 -4.58
CA VAL A 64 -0.63 -25.75 -5.70
C VAL A 64 -0.67 -26.61 -6.96
N PRO A 65 -1.52 -26.28 -7.96
CA PRO A 65 -1.50 -26.98 -9.24
C PRO A 65 -0.17 -26.77 -9.98
N ASP A 66 0.31 -27.79 -10.67
CA ASP A 66 1.59 -27.75 -11.40
C ASP A 66 1.62 -26.75 -12.58
N ASP A 67 0.44 -26.38 -13.10
CA ASP A 67 0.27 -25.47 -14.23
C ASP A 67 0.16 -23.99 -13.80
N VAL A 68 0.10 -23.69 -12.51
CA VAL A 68 0.04 -22.31 -11.98
C VAL A 68 1.42 -21.87 -11.53
N LYS A 69 1.87 -20.74 -12.04
CA LYS A 69 3.19 -20.17 -11.72
C LYS A 69 3.10 -18.74 -11.21
N PRO A 70 4.02 -18.32 -10.33
CA PRO A 70 4.14 -16.93 -9.93
C PRO A 70 4.37 -16.02 -11.13
N LEU A 71 3.84 -14.80 -11.05
CA LEU A 71 4.20 -13.76 -12.00
C LEU A 71 5.62 -13.27 -11.73
N PRO A 72 6.40 -12.92 -12.78
CA PRO A 72 7.65 -12.20 -12.59
C PRO A 72 7.39 -10.89 -11.85
N VAL A 73 8.24 -10.55 -10.88
CA VAL A 73 8.13 -9.28 -10.16
C VAL A 73 8.81 -8.17 -10.97
N GLY A 74 8.03 -7.15 -11.33
CA GLY A 74 8.52 -5.93 -11.96
C GLY A 74 8.90 -4.86 -10.94
N ASP A 75 9.74 -3.91 -11.34
CA ASP A 75 10.12 -2.78 -10.50
C ASP A 75 9.10 -1.64 -10.62
N SER A 76 8.23 -1.52 -9.63
CA SER A 76 7.23 -0.45 -9.59
C SER A 76 7.81 0.97 -9.52
N LYS A 77 9.10 1.13 -9.16
CA LYS A 77 9.76 2.44 -9.09
C LYS A 77 10.17 2.96 -10.47
N GLU A 78 10.34 2.07 -11.44
CA GLU A 78 10.66 2.44 -12.82
C GLU A 78 9.43 2.86 -13.63
N MET A 79 8.21 2.60 -13.10
CA MET A 79 6.96 2.94 -13.78
C MET A 79 6.77 4.45 -13.89
N LYS A 80 6.32 4.88 -15.08
CA LYS A 80 6.09 6.29 -15.41
C LYS A 80 4.64 6.54 -15.79
N VAL A 81 4.19 7.75 -15.59
CA VAL A 81 2.88 8.21 -16.08
C VAL A 81 2.79 7.99 -17.59
N GLY A 82 1.74 7.32 -18.04
CA GLY A 82 1.51 6.92 -19.41
C GLY A 82 1.90 5.48 -19.75
N ASP A 83 2.64 4.78 -18.89
CA ASP A 83 2.98 3.38 -19.11
C ASP A 83 1.72 2.50 -19.10
N PRO A 84 1.57 1.55 -20.04
CA PRO A 84 0.42 0.66 -20.10
C PRO A 84 0.42 -0.31 -18.94
N VAL A 85 -0.76 -0.54 -18.36
CA VAL A 85 -0.96 -1.50 -17.28
C VAL A 85 -2.24 -2.30 -17.47
N MET A 86 -2.29 -3.49 -16.86
CA MET A 86 -3.47 -4.32 -16.79
C MET A 86 -3.76 -4.71 -15.36
N ALA A 87 -5.00 -4.53 -14.93
CA ALA A 87 -5.47 -5.02 -13.66
C ALA A 87 -6.22 -6.34 -13.86
N LEU A 88 -5.77 -7.36 -13.17
CA LEU A 88 -6.32 -8.71 -13.24
C LEU A 88 -7.12 -8.99 -11.96
N GLY A 89 -8.22 -9.72 -12.11
CA GLY A 89 -9.04 -10.09 -10.97
C GLY A 89 -10.18 -11.03 -11.35
N ASN A 90 -10.92 -11.43 -10.31
CA ASN A 90 -12.10 -12.29 -10.46
C ASN A 90 -13.32 -11.61 -9.83
N PRO A 91 -13.79 -10.47 -10.39
CA PRO A 91 -14.94 -9.77 -9.84
C PRO A 91 -16.19 -10.64 -9.96
N LEU A 92 -16.95 -10.76 -8.86
CA LEU A 92 -18.25 -11.44 -8.81
C LEU A 92 -18.22 -12.95 -9.17
N GLY A 93 -17.03 -13.60 -9.08
CA GLY A 93 -16.87 -14.99 -9.50
C GLY A 93 -16.85 -15.20 -11.02
N LEU A 94 -16.79 -14.10 -11.79
CA LEU A 94 -16.53 -14.14 -13.22
C LEU A 94 -15.03 -14.25 -13.43
N ALA A 95 -14.54 -15.47 -13.62
CA ALA A 95 -13.12 -15.75 -13.85
C ALA A 95 -12.56 -14.91 -15.02
N ASP A 96 -11.26 -14.54 -14.90
CA ASP A 96 -10.47 -13.91 -15.96
C ASP A 96 -10.91 -12.49 -16.37
N SER A 97 -11.38 -11.67 -15.42
CA SER A 97 -11.60 -10.25 -15.72
C SER A 97 -10.28 -9.50 -15.82
N VAL A 98 -10.04 -8.92 -16.98
CA VAL A 98 -8.88 -8.06 -17.26
C VAL A 98 -9.38 -6.67 -17.61
N THR A 99 -8.85 -5.66 -16.95
CA THR A 99 -9.07 -4.26 -17.33
C THR A 99 -7.75 -3.63 -17.70
N THR A 100 -7.72 -2.82 -18.75
CA THR A 100 -6.52 -2.15 -19.24
C THR A 100 -6.60 -0.66 -19.00
N GLY A 101 -5.45 -0.04 -18.82
CA GLY A 101 -5.29 1.40 -18.67
C GLY A 101 -3.84 1.80 -18.68
N ILE A 102 -3.55 2.94 -18.11
CA ILE A 102 -2.20 3.48 -17.96
C ILE A 102 -1.92 3.82 -16.49
N VAL A 103 -0.66 3.99 -16.16
CA VAL A 103 -0.27 4.69 -14.93
C VAL A 103 -0.69 6.14 -15.04
N SER A 104 -1.63 6.58 -14.20
CA SER A 104 -2.10 7.98 -14.15
C SER A 104 -1.26 8.85 -13.23
N ALA A 105 -0.69 8.27 -12.17
CA ALA A 105 0.25 8.92 -11.26
C ALA A 105 1.04 7.85 -10.48
N THR A 106 2.24 8.20 -10.07
CA THR A 106 3.05 7.47 -9.10
C THR A 106 3.10 8.25 -7.79
N ASP A 107 3.58 7.59 -6.73
CA ASP A 107 3.77 8.22 -5.41
C ASP A 107 2.51 8.93 -4.89
N ARG A 108 1.34 8.28 -5.06
CA ARG A 108 0.07 8.84 -4.62
C ARG A 108 -0.24 8.41 -3.19
N PRO A 109 -0.12 9.30 -2.19
CA PRO A 109 -0.51 8.97 -0.83
C PRO A 109 -2.01 8.76 -0.76
N VAL A 110 -2.43 7.56 -0.38
CA VAL A 110 -3.83 7.19 -0.19
C VAL A 110 -4.02 6.71 1.24
N SER A 111 -5.05 7.19 1.90
CA SER A 111 -5.47 6.71 3.20
C SER A 111 -6.88 6.16 3.13
N THR A 112 -7.09 4.98 3.70
CA THR A 112 -8.41 4.38 3.85
C THR A 112 -8.64 4.07 5.32
N GLU A 113 -9.86 4.31 5.82
CA GLU A 113 -10.23 3.82 7.14
C GLU A 113 -10.42 2.30 7.05
N ASN A 114 -9.66 1.55 7.85
CA ASN A 114 -9.90 0.13 8.00
C ASN A 114 -11.23 -0.05 8.73
N ILE A 115 -12.22 -0.59 8.02
CA ILE A 115 -13.44 -1.10 8.62
C ILE A 115 -13.11 -2.49 9.21
N GLY A 116 -12.24 -2.50 10.21
CA GLY A 116 -11.95 -3.69 11.01
C GLY A 116 -13.12 -3.97 11.94
N LYS A 117 -13.43 -5.24 12.16
CA LYS A 117 -14.58 -5.74 12.94
C LYS A 117 -14.57 -5.39 14.43
N ASP A 118 -13.55 -4.78 14.97
CA ASP A 118 -13.54 -4.33 16.36
C ASP A 118 -14.09 -2.91 16.49
N ALA A 119 -15.43 -2.81 16.40
CA ALA A 119 -16.18 -1.59 16.73
C ALA A 119 -15.95 -1.11 18.18
N THR A 120 -15.12 -1.81 18.96
CA THR A 120 -14.75 -1.48 20.33
C THR A 120 -13.37 -0.86 20.48
N SER A 121 -12.50 -0.94 19.46
CA SER A 121 -11.20 -0.26 19.48
C SER A 121 -11.39 1.22 19.16
N LYS A 122 -11.05 2.09 20.11
CA LYS A 122 -11.10 3.57 19.95
C LYS A 122 -10.05 4.11 18.94
N GLU A 123 -9.19 3.28 18.44
CA GLU A 123 -8.18 3.62 17.43
C GLU A 123 -8.60 3.02 16.08
N LYS A 124 -9.10 3.89 15.21
CA LYS A 124 -9.31 3.55 13.80
C LYS A 124 -7.93 3.38 13.17
N GLU A 125 -7.51 2.15 12.91
CA GLU A 125 -6.31 1.89 12.13
C GLU A 125 -6.53 2.42 10.71
N MET A 126 -5.70 3.37 10.32
CA MET A 126 -5.69 3.89 8.95
C MET A 126 -4.69 3.10 8.12
N THR A 127 -5.16 2.50 7.05
CA THR A 127 -4.28 2.03 5.97
C THR A 127 -3.73 3.24 5.24
N ILE A 128 -2.41 3.34 5.12
CA ILE A 128 -1.74 4.42 4.40
C ILE A 128 -0.73 3.81 3.46
N THR A 129 -0.92 4.00 2.16
CA THR A 129 -0.05 3.49 1.11
C THR A 129 0.41 4.61 0.18
N ASN A 130 1.59 4.43 -0.41
CA ASN A 130 2.09 5.29 -1.48
C ASN A 130 1.75 4.61 -2.81
N ALA A 131 0.52 4.81 -3.30
CA ALA A 131 -0.06 4.01 -4.36
C ALA A 131 0.37 4.41 -5.79
N ILE A 132 0.33 3.45 -6.70
CA ILE A 132 0.23 3.68 -8.15
C ILE A 132 -1.24 4.01 -8.44
N GLN A 133 -1.51 5.14 -9.06
CA GLN A 133 -2.83 5.47 -9.60
C GLN A 133 -2.92 5.03 -11.05
N THR A 134 -4.05 4.41 -11.43
CA THR A 134 -4.34 3.97 -12.80
C THR A 134 -5.78 4.31 -13.20
N ASP A 135 -6.04 4.45 -14.47
CA ASP A 135 -7.39 4.53 -15.03
C ASP A 135 -7.97 3.16 -15.44
N ALA A 136 -7.16 2.09 -15.37
CA ALA A 136 -7.68 0.73 -15.43
C ALA A 136 -8.79 0.54 -14.40
N ALA A 137 -9.93 -0.02 -14.81
CA ALA A 137 -11.09 -0.13 -13.94
C ALA A 137 -10.83 -1.10 -12.78
N ILE A 138 -10.67 -0.57 -11.57
CA ILE A 138 -10.57 -1.34 -10.33
C ILE A 138 -11.95 -1.32 -9.66
N ASN A 139 -12.58 -2.50 -9.58
CA ASN A 139 -13.90 -2.71 -9.00
C ASN A 139 -13.83 -3.70 -7.83
N PRO A 140 -14.85 -3.77 -6.96
CA PRO A 140 -14.96 -4.82 -5.96
C PRO A 140 -14.82 -6.21 -6.62
N GLY A 141 -13.90 -7.04 -6.08
CA GLY A 141 -13.50 -8.33 -6.65
C GLY A 141 -12.12 -8.32 -7.28
N ASN A 142 -11.64 -7.19 -7.83
CA ASN A 142 -10.24 -7.04 -8.28
C ASN A 142 -9.28 -6.83 -7.11
N SER A 143 -9.77 -6.45 -5.92
CA SER A 143 -8.94 -6.26 -4.72
C SER A 143 -8.10 -7.50 -4.44
N GLY A 144 -6.82 -7.31 -4.22
CA GLY A 144 -5.83 -8.36 -3.98
C GLY A 144 -5.23 -8.98 -5.23
N GLY A 145 -5.88 -8.80 -6.40
CA GLY A 145 -5.33 -9.24 -7.68
C GLY A 145 -4.15 -8.37 -8.15
N PRO A 146 -3.36 -8.86 -9.10
CA PRO A 146 -2.18 -8.14 -9.57
C PRO A 146 -2.54 -6.98 -10.51
N LEU A 147 -1.78 -5.88 -10.37
CA LEU A 147 -1.54 -4.93 -11.45
C LEU A 147 -0.25 -5.37 -12.15
N VAL A 148 -0.30 -5.49 -13.48
CA VAL A 148 0.87 -5.88 -14.28
C VAL A 148 1.21 -4.80 -15.30
N ASP A 149 2.49 -4.74 -15.68
CA ASP A 149 2.97 -3.87 -16.75
C ASP A 149 2.67 -4.45 -18.15
N GLY A 150 3.15 -3.77 -19.19
CA GLY A 150 2.97 -4.19 -20.59
C GLY A 150 3.65 -5.53 -20.94
N ASP A 151 4.62 -5.96 -20.16
CA ASP A 151 5.34 -7.23 -20.34
C ASP A 151 4.76 -8.37 -19.45
N GLY A 152 3.74 -8.07 -18.64
CA GLY A 152 3.10 -9.03 -17.76
C GLY A 152 3.79 -9.21 -16.40
N ASN A 153 4.72 -8.33 -16.02
CA ASN A 153 5.35 -8.38 -14.72
C ASN A 153 4.44 -7.77 -13.65
N PHE A 154 4.45 -8.38 -12.45
CA PHE A 154 3.73 -7.88 -11.29
C PHE A 154 4.32 -6.56 -10.78
N ILE A 155 3.58 -5.46 -10.89
CA ILE A 155 3.99 -4.12 -10.43
C ILE A 155 3.18 -3.62 -9.25
N GLY A 156 2.14 -4.33 -8.82
CA GLY A 156 1.37 -3.93 -7.64
C GLY A 156 0.18 -4.83 -7.33
N VAL A 157 -0.44 -4.57 -6.18
CA VAL A 157 -1.66 -5.22 -5.70
C VAL A 157 -2.83 -4.25 -5.82
N ASN A 158 -3.84 -4.58 -6.61
CA ASN A 158 -5.04 -3.75 -6.79
C ASN A 158 -5.80 -3.58 -5.46
N SER A 159 -6.29 -2.38 -5.17
CA SER A 159 -7.09 -2.10 -3.97
C SER A 159 -8.33 -1.28 -4.33
N ALA A 160 -9.49 -1.93 -4.40
CA ALA A 160 -10.77 -1.27 -4.64
C ALA A 160 -11.23 -0.43 -3.42
N ALA A 161 -10.83 -0.81 -2.21
CA ALA A 161 -11.13 -0.04 -1.01
C ALA A 161 -10.52 1.38 -1.07
N ALA A 162 -9.31 1.51 -1.62
CA ALA A 162 -8.67 2.79 -1.84
C ALA A 162 -9.40 3.66 -2.87
N SER A 163 -10.01 3.03 -3.89
CA SER A 163 -10.80 3.73 -4.91
C SER A 163 -12.15 4.24 -4.38
N LEU A 164 -12.81 3.49 -3.52
CA LEU A 164 -14.13 3.82 -2.96
C LEU A 164 -14.07 4.96 -1.93
N SER A 165 -12.99 5.10 -1.19
CA SER A 165 -12.83 6.16 -0.18
C SER A 165 -12.77 7.58 -0.77
N GLN A 166 -12.56 7.70 -2.08
CA GLN A 166 -12.56 8.99 -2.79
C GLN A 166 -13.98 9.45 -3.21
N THR A 167 -14.96 8.58 -3.19
CA THR A 167 -16.33 8.86 -3.63
C THR A 167 -17.30 8.97 -2.47
N GLY A 168 -17.28 9.90 -1.61
CA GLY A 168 -18.15 10.15 -0.45
C GLY A 168 -19.43 9.30 -0.28
N GLU A 169 -20.06 9.34 0.87
CA GLU A 169 -21.31 8.58 1.17
C GLU A 169 -22.40 8.78 0.09
N GLY A 170 -22.71 7.73 -0.64
CA GLY A 170 -23.73 7.72 -1.72
C GLY A 170 -23.20 7.49 -3.12
N GLY A 171 -21.88 7.26 -3.29
CA GLY A 171 -21.24 6.98 -4.57
C GLY A 171 -21.66 5.64 -5.18
N GLN A 172 -21.92 5.66 -6.48
CA GLN A 172 -22.24 4.50 -7.31
C GLN A 172 -21.10 3.47 -7.20
N SER A 173 -21.42 2.20 -6.98
CA SER A 173 -20.44 1.11 -6.94
C SER A 173 -19.93 0.82 -8.35
N GLY A 174 -18.78 1.40 -8.70
CA GLY A 174 -18.13 1.18 -10.00
C GLY A 174 -16.94 2.11 -10.18
N SER A 175 -15.97 1.69 -10.98
CA SER A 175 -14.79 2.52 -11.28
C SER A 175 -15.18 3.76 -12.04
N ILE A 176 -14.70 4.91 -11.59
CA ILE A 176 -14.85 6.22 -12.23
C ILE A 176 -13.58 6.63 -13.01
N GLY A 177 -12.71 5.66 -13.36
CA GLY A 177 -11.41 5.92 -13.99
C GLY A 177 -10.33 6.35 -12.99
N ILE A 178 -10.53 6.08 -11.70
CA ILE A 178 -9.55 6.29 -10.63
C ILE A 178 -9.40 4.98 -9.87
N GLY A 179 -8.35 4.26 -10.14
CA GLY A 179 -7.96 3.03 -9.46
C GLY A 179 -6.63 3.20 -8.75
N PHE A 180 -6.38 2.39 -7.72
CA PHE A 180 -5.14 2.41 -6.96
C PHE A 180 -4.60 0.99 -6.80
N ALA A 181 -3.27 0.88 -6.84
CA ALA A 181 -2.56 -0.35 -6.52
C ALA A 181 -1.41 -0.08 -5.55
N ILE A 182 -1.19 -0.99 -4.62
CA ILE A 182 -0.05 -0.97 -3.70
C ILE A 182 1.19 -1.39 -4.52
N PRO A 183 2.24 -0.57 -4.62
CA PRO A 183 3.40 -0.87 -5.47
C PRO A 183 4.09 -2.19 -5.13
N SER A 184 4.61 -2.90 -6.13
CA SER A 184 5.34 -4.16 -5.93
C SER A 184 6.51 -4.01 -4.96
N SER A 185 7.23 -2.89 -5.00
CA SER A 185 8.33 -2.61 -4.08
C SER A 185 7.92 -2.63 -2.60
N GLN A 186 6.70 -2.15 -2.28
CA GLN A 186 6.15 -2.21 -0.92
C GLN A 186 5.51 -3.58 -0.66
N ALA A 187 4.74 -4.10 -1.59
CA ALA A 187 4.03 -5.36 -1.44
C ALA A 187 4.97 -6.54 -1.20
N VAL A 188 6.08 -6.63 -1.95
CA VAL A 188 7.11 -7.66 -1.79
C VAL A 188 7.83 -7.52 -0.44
N MET A 189 8.22 -6.31 -0.06
CA MET A 189 8.87 -6.06 1.25
C MET A 189 8.00 -6.54 2.43
N ILE A 190 6.71 -6.32 2.37
CA ILE A 190 5.77 -6.77 3.41
C ILE A 190 5.53 -8.29 3.30
N ALA A 191 5.34 -8.82 2.08
CA ALA A 191 5.13 -10.25 1.84
C ALA A 191 6.27 -11.10 2.42
N ASP A 192 7.52 -10.73 2.15
CA ASP A 192 8.70 -11.45 2.66
C ASP A 192 8.75 -11.46 4.20
N GLN A 193 8.38 -10.35 4.85
CA GLN A 193 8.32 -10.30 6.31
C GLN A 193 7.18 -11.17 6.85
N LEU A 194 5.99 -11.13 6.23
CA LEU A 194 4.86 -11.95 6.65
C LEU A 194 5.17 -13.46 6.49
N ILE A 195 5.82 -13.86 5.40
CA ILE A 195 6.24 -15.25 5.17
C ILE A 195 7.29 -15.69 6.19
N SER A 196 8.26 -14.83 6.51
CA SER A 196 9.39 -15.20 7.38
C SER A 196 9.04 -15.17 8.86
N SER A 197 8.16 -14.27 9.31
CA SER A 197 7.92 -14.01 10.73
C SER A 197 6.43 -13.91 11.12
N GLY A 198 5.52 -13.93 10.16
CA GLY A 198 4.08 -13.70 10.38
C GLY A 198 3.71 -12.26 10.73
N LYS A 199 4.68 -11.34 10.73
CA LYS A 199 4.50 -9.95 11.12
C LYS A 199 5.23 -9.00 10.18
N ALA A 200 4.62 -7.85 9.89
CA ALA A 200 5.24 -6.77 9.16
C ALA A 200 5.73 -5.68 10.14
N LEU A 201 6.93 -5.19 9.89
CA LEU A 201 7.51 -4.04 10.55
C LEU A 201 7.67 -2.94 9.50
N HIS A 202 7.44 -1.70 9.92
CA HIS A 202 7.46 -0.56 9.01
C HIS A 202 8.62 0.38 9.26
N PRO A 203 9.14 1.06 8.21
CA PRO A 203 10.11 2.13 8.38
C PRO A 203 9.56 3.23 9.29
N PHE A 204 10.32 3.53 10.34
CA PHE A 204 9.96 4.44 11.41
C PHE A 204 10.96 5.59 11.50
N LEU A 205 10.45 6.82 11.55
CA LEU A 205 11.24 8.06 11.68
C LEU A 205 11.26 8.60 13.12
N GLY A 206 10.15 8.46 13.87
CA GLY A 206 10.05 8.89 15.27
C GLY A 206 9.68 10.35 15.44
N ILE A 207 8.62 10.79 14.77
CA ILE A 207 8.04 12.13 14.87
C ILE A 207 6.51 12.06 14.99
N VAL A 208 5.95 13.02 15.72
CA VAL A 208 4.51 13.30 15.70
C VAL A 208 4.26 14.43 14.70
N LEU A 209 3.26 14.26 13.87
CA LEU A 209 2.98 15.14 12.74
C LEU A 209 1.59 15.75 12.79
N THR A 210 1.48 16.93 12.20
CA THR A 210 0.21 17.53 11.79
C THR A 210 0.36 18.12 10.39
N ASP A 211 -0.76 18.47 9.75
CA ASP A 211 -0.72 19.23 8.51
C ASP A 211 -0.19 20.65 8.79
N GLY A 212 0.69 21.10 7.91
CA GLY A 212 1.32 22.40 7.97
C GLY A 212 1.17 23.16 6.66
N GLN A 213 1.57 24.43 6.68
CA GLN A 213 1.64 25.27 5.51
C GLN A 213 2.89 26.14 5.59
N ILE A 214 3.56 26.31 4.48
CA ILE A 214 4.69 27.21 4.34
C ILE A 214 4.41 28.26 3.26
N ASN A 215 4.90 29.47 3.48
CA ASN A 215 4.88 30.54 2.51
C ASN A 215 6.28 30.73 1.94
N SER A 216 6.42 30.64 0.63
CA SER A 216 7.69 30.87 -0.08
C SER A 216 7.42 31.69 -1.34
N GLY A 217 8.05 32.86 -1.45
CA GLY A 217 7.92 33.73 -2.63
C GLY A 217 6.49 34.16 -2.96
N GLY A 218 5.62 34.37 -1.96
CA GLY A 218 4.22 34.73 -2.15
C GLY A 218 3.29 33.57 -2.49
N THR A 219 3.79 32.34 -2.52
CA THR A 219 3.00 31.14 -2.77
C THR A 219 2.89 30.30 -1.48
N THR A 220 1.67 29.90 -1.13
CA THR A 220 1.42 28.99 -0.02
C THR A 220 1.39 27.55 -0.53
N ARG A 221 2.14 26.65 0.13
CA ARG A 221 2.10 25.21 -0.14
C ARG A 221 1.93 24.41 1.15
N GLY A 222 1.29 23.25 1.07
CA GLY A 222 1.17 22.33 2.18
C GLY A 222 2.52 21.72 2.59
N SER A 223 2.62 21.28 3.84
CA SER A 223 3.76 20.58 4.43
C SER A 223 3.30 19.58 5.47
N ALA A 224 4.20 18.71 5.93
CA ALA A 224 4.01 17.93 7.15
C ALA A 224 4.80 18.60 8.27
N LYS A 225 4.08 19.16 9.25
CA LYS A 225 4.69 19.90 10.36
C LYS A 225 5.00 18.96 11.52
N VAL A 226 6.25 19.01 11.99
CA VAL A 226 6.72 18.26 13.16
C VAL A 226 6.16 18.91 14.43
N GLN A 227 5.31 18.18 15.16
CA GLN A 227 4.83 18.60 16.47
C GLN A 227 5.81 18.26 17.58
N SER A 228 6.38 17.04 17.51
CA SER A 228 7.41 16.60 18.45
C SER A 228 8.32 15.54 17.83
N VAL A 229 9.54 15.46 18.34
CA VAL A 229 10.55 14.47 17.96
C VAL A 229 10.78 13.51 19.12
N GLU A 230 10.62 12.19 18.88
CA GLU A 230 10.86 11.14 19.86
C GLU A 230 12.37 11.07 20.19
N SER A 231 12.71 11.10 21.48
CA SER A 231 14.12 11.04 21.93
C SER A 231 14.78 9.73 21.50
N GLY A 232 16.02 9.80 20.98
CA GLY A 232 16.78 8.65 20.50
C GLY A 232 16.32 8.07 19.16
N SER A 233 15.24 8.62 18.57
CA SER A 233 14.72 8.20 17.27
C SER A 233 15.66 8.52 16.10
N PRO A 234 15.43 7.93 14.91
CA PRO A 234 16.10 8.34 13.68
C PRO A 234 16.00 9.85 13.41
N ALA A 235 14.84 10.46 13.65
CA ALA A 235 14.64 11.89 13.48
C ALA A 235 15.50 12.71 14.43
N ALA A 236 15.56 12.34 15.73
CA ALA A 236 16.40 13.02 16.69
C ALA A 236 17.88 12.97 16.29
N LYS A 237 18.36 11.80 15.85
CA LYS A 237 19.73 11.61 15.38
C LYS A 237 20.05 12.39 14.12
N ALA A 238 19.06 12.57 13.24
CA ALA A 238 19.17 13.33 12.00
C ALA A 238 19.06 14.85 12.20
N GLY A 239 18.70 15.31 13.41
CA GLY A 239 18.62 16.75 13.75
C GLY A 239 17.29 17.41 13.39
N PHE A 240 16.20 16.63 13.25
CA PHE A 240 14.85 17.19 13.19
C PHE A 240 14.50 17.89 14.50
N LYS A 241 13.67 18.91 14.41
CA LYS A 241 13.23 19.72 15.54
C LYS A 241 11.71 19.93 15.50
N ASP A 242 11.15 20.16 16.65
CA ASP A 242 9.76 20.62 16.77
C ASP A 242 9.59 21.91 15.98
N GLY A 243 8.52 21.99 15.21
CA GLY A 243 8.21 23.12 14.34
C GLY A 243 8.81 23.05 12.92
N ASP A 244 9.62 22.05 12.59
CA ASP A 244 10.07 21.81 11.21
C ASP A 244 8.88 21.52 10.30
N ASP A 245 8.87 22.09 9.11
CA ASP A 245 7.92 21.79 8.05
C ASP A 245 8.60 20.88 7.01
N ILE A 246 8.26 19.59 6.96
CA ILE A 246 8.83 18.63 6.01
C ILE A 246 8.12 18.79 4.68
N VAL A 247 8.89 19.02 3.60
CA VAL A 247 8.37 19.35 2.27
C VAL A 247 8.79 18.37 1.18
N SER A 248 9.77 17.50 1.45
CA SER A 248 10.08 16.37 0.58
C SER A 248 10.74 15.20 1.32
N VAL A 249 10.59 13.99 0.77
CA VAL A 249 11.28 12.76 1.16
C VAL A 249 11.79 12.07 -0.10
N ALA A 250 13.08 11.73 -0.14
CA ALA A 250 13.71 11.06 -1.28
C ALA A 250 13.38 11.73 -2.63
N GLY A 251 13.31 13.07 -2.66
CA GLY A 251 12.96 13.86 -3.84
C GLY A 251 11.45 14.01 -4.13
N THR A 252 10.59 13.20 -3.48
CA THR A 252 9.14 13.29 -3.66
C THR A 252 8.55 14.35 -2.73
N LYS A 253 7.66 15.20 -3.28
CA LYS A 253 7.03 16.31 -2.55
C LYS A 253 6.08 15.83 -1.47
N VAL A 254 6.13 16.49 -0.32
CA VAL A 254 5.24 16.29 0.83
C VAL A 254 4.35 17.52 0.96
N ASN A 255 3.03 17.31 0.99
CA ASN A 255 2.03 18.38 1.09
C ASN A 255 1.15 18.28 2.36
N ASN A 256 1.22 17.18 3.11
CA ASN A 256 0.51 16.97 4.37
C ASN A 256 1.15 15.81 5.18
N ALA A 257 0.66 15.59 6.39
CA ALA A 257 1.16 14.56 7.30
C ALA A 257 0.93 13.12 6.77
N ILE A 258 -0.20 12.88 6.09
CA ILE A 258 -0.53 11.57 5.50
C ILE A 258 0.47 11.25 4.38
N ALA A 259 0.77 12.22 3.51
CA ALA A 259 1.75 12.07 2.43
C ALA A 259 3.13 11.71 2.99
N LEU A 260 3.58 12.40 4.04
CA LEU A 260 4.85 12.06 4.68
C LEU A 260 4.87 10.64 5.22
N ARG A 261 3.80 10.22 5.91
CA ARG A 261 3.71 8.87 6.48
C ARG A 261 3.75 7.79 5.39
N ALA A 262 3.01 7.98 4.29
CA ALA A 262 3.01 7.07 3.15
C ALA A 262 4.41 6.95 2.53
N LEU A 263 5.06 8.08 2.28
CA LEU A 263 6.39 8.14 1.69
C LEU A 263 7.46 7.52 2.59
N VAL A 264 7.42 7.76 3.91
CA VAL A 264 8.35 7.14 4.87
C VAL A 264 8.19 5.62 4.89
N ARG A 265 6.94 5.10 4.89
CA ARG A 265 6.67 3.66 4.86
C ARG A 265 7.13 2.97 3.58
N ALA A 266 7.21 3.70 2.47
CA ALA A 266 7.71 3.20 1.19
C ALA A 266 9.24 3.21 1.07
N GLN A 267 9.97 3.80 2.04
CA GLN A 267 11.44 3.84 2.02
C GLN A 267 12.06 2.55 2.56
N PRO A 268 13.25 2.18 2.11
CA PRO A 268 13.99 1.08 2.70
C PRO A 268 14.43 1.44 4.14
N ALA A 269 14.34 0.48 5.05
CA ALA A 269 14.92 0.63 6.38
C ALA A 269 16.46 0.43 6.35
N ASN A 270 17.13 0.92 7.38
CA ASN A 270 18.58 0.80 7.56
C ASN A 270 19.41 1.46 6.44
N THR A 271 18.79 2.31 5.63
CA THR A 271 19.40 3.06 4.55
C THR A 271 19.16 4.55 4.79
N PRO A 272 20.15 5.44 4.57
CA PRO A 272 19.96 6.87 4.67
C PRO A 272 18.95 7.38 3.64
N VAL A 273 17.96 8.14 4.09
CA VAL A 273 16.91 8.78 3.28
C VAL A 273 17.05 10.30 3.41
N ASP A 274 17.00 10.99 2.29
CA ASP A 274 17.09 12.45 2.25
C ASP A 274 15.71 13.09 2.49
N PHE A 275 15.68 14.10 3.38
CA PHE A 275 14.52 14.90 3.69
C PHE A 275 14.84 16.37 3.46
N THR A 276 13.89 17.11 2.88
CA THR A 276 13.95 18.57 2.87
C THR A 276 12.97 19.11 3.89
N VAL A 277 13.47 19.95 4.80
CA VAL A 277 12.68 20.63 5.81
C VAL A 277 12.78 22.14 5.64
N VAL A 278 11.74 22.87 5.99
CA VAL A 278 11.75 24.33 6.14
C VAL A 278 11.77 24.66 7.62
N ARG A 279 12.83 25.33 8.06
CA ARG A 279 13.04 25.77 9.45
C ARG A 279 13.31 27.26 9.47
N GLY A 280 12.46 28.02 10.14
CA GLY A 280 12.62 29.49 10.18
C GLY A 280 12.58 30.15 8.80
N GLY A 281 11.83 29.59 7.86
CA GLY A 281 11.72 30.10 6.48
C GLY A 281 12.86 29.69 5.54
N GLN A 282 13.82 28.89 6.00
CA GLN A 282 14.96 28.40 5.20
C GLN A 282 14.85 26.89 4.94
N GLU A 283 15.09 26.48 3.71
CA GLU A 283 15.17 25.05 3.36
C GLU A 283 16.50 24.46 3.84
N GLN A 284 16.43 23.27 4.45
CA GLN A 284 17.56 22.49 4.93
C GLN A 284 17.39 21.05 4.50
N SER A 285 18.49 20.41 4.13
CA SER A 285 18.54 18.96 3.88
C SER A 285 18.93 18.23 5.14
N LEU A 286 18.14 17.25 5.55
CA LEU A 286 18.45 16.33 6.64
C LEU A 286 18.49 14.90 6.09
N LYS A 287 19.37 14.07 6.65
CA LYS A 287 19.52 12.68 6.24
C LYS A 287 19.25 11.78 7.45
N ALA A 288 18.19 10.96 7.36
CA ALA A 288 17.80 10.04 8.42
C ALA A 288 17.91 8.59 7.97
N THR A 289 18.42 7.73 8.83
CA THR A 289 18.41 6.27 8.64
C THR A 289 17.21 5.69 9.37
N LEU A 290 16.17 5.29 8.62
CA LEU A 290 14.95 4.73 9.18
C LEU A 290 15.22 3.36 9.82
N VAL A 291 14.49 3.03 10.88
CA VAL A 291 14.52 1.69 11.51
C VAL A 291 13.18 1.00 11.32
N LEU A 292 13.15 -0.32 11.43
CA LEU A 292 11.90 -1.08 11.45
C LEU A 292 11.32 -1.08 12.86
N LYS A 293 10.01 -0.81 12.96
CA LYS A 293 9.27 -0.84 14.22
C LYS A 293 7.88 -1.45 14.01
#